data_be02867345627ce2ca710f46c1410d9a
#
_entry.id   be02867345627ce2ca710f46c1410d9a
#
_cell.length_a   1.000
_cell.length_b   1.000
_cell.length_c   1.000
_cell.angle_alpha   90.00
_cell.angle_beta   90.00
_cell.angle_gamma   90.00
#
_symmetry.space_group_name_H-M   'P 1'
#
loop_
_entity.id
_entity.type
_entity.pdbx_description
1 polymer ?
#
loop_
_entity_poly.entity_id
_entity_poly.type
_entity_poly.pdbx_seq_one_letter_code
_entity_poly.pdbx_strand_id
1 'polypeptide(L)'
;MQFSVEIQASKEEVWDTLWQDETLREWADIIDPGTHLVGELKEGNKVQFLSGNGYGVTTLVEKLTPNEFLLFRHQADTQGNGEQKRKAEWTGGKESYTLTEGDGVTTLTAAFDVPPEQEEYFAANYPKALERVKELAER
;
A
#
# COMPACT_ATOMS: atom_id res chain seq x y z
N MET A 1 1.28 2.01 -12.92
CA MET A 1 0.66 3.26 -12.42
C MET A 1 1.51 3.88 -11.34
N GLN A 2 1.53 5.19 -11.28
CA GLN A 2 2.30 5.90 -10.27
C GLN A 2 1.57 7.18 -9.85
N PHE A 3 1.54 7.44 -8.55
CA PHE A 3 0.94 8.64 -7.99
C PHE A 3 1.85 9.22 -6.92
N SER A 4 1.84 10.54 -6.76
CA SER A 4 2.64 11.22 -5.75
C SER A 4 1.81 12.28 -5.03
N VAL A 5 2.18 12.55 -3.76
CA VAL A 5 1.58 13.61 -2.97
C VAL A 5 2.65 14.22 -2.08
N GLU A 6 2.60 15.55 -1.88
CA GLU A 6 3.48 16.24 -0.95
C GLU A 6 2.77 16.41 0.39
N ILE A 7 3.45 16.04 1.46
CA ILE A 7 2.89 16.01 2.81
C ILE A 7 3.77 16.85 3.74
N GLN A 8 3.17 17.80 4.45
CA GLN A 8 3.88 18.65 5.39
C GLN A 8 4.06 17.92 6.74
N ALA A 9 4.87 16.88 6.73
CA ALA A 9 5.19 16.05 7.87
C ALA A 9 6.54 15.38 7.62
N SER A 10 7.16 14.86 8.67
CA SER A 10 8.41 14.14 8.53
C SER A 10 8.20 12.79 7.85
N LYS A 11 9.26 12.23 7.27
CA LYS A 11 9.16 10.89 6.66
C LYS A 11 8.78 9.83 7.69
N GLU A 12 9.20 10.00 8.95
CA GLU A 12 8.83 9.10 10.04
C GLU A 12 7.32 9.14 10.30
N GLU A 13 6.75 10.34 10.34
CA GLU A 13 5.31 10.51 10.56
C GLU A 13 4.49 9.96 9.40
N VAL A 14 4.94 10.17 8.16
CA VAL A 14 4.28 9.64 6.98
C VAL A 14 4.37 8.10 6.96
N TRP A 15 5.54 7.56 7.29
CA TRP A 15 5.74 6.12 7.37
C TRP A 15 4.78 5.47 8.37
N ASP A 16 4.69 6.06 9.57
CA ASP A 16 3.79 5.56 10.61
C ASP A 16 2.33 5.63 10.16
N THR A 17 1.95 6.72 9.49
CA THR A 17 0.60 6.88 8.96
C THR A 17 0.25 5.82 7.95
N LEU A 18 1.20 5.46 7.09
CA LEU A 18 0.99 4.41 6.09
C LEU A 18 0.77 3.04 6.70
N TRP A 19 1.57 2.67 7.72
CA TRP A 19 1.69 1.27 8.10
C TRP A 19 1.18 0.90 9.48
N GLN A 20 0.89 1.85 10.37
CA GLN A 20 0.24 1.53 11.64
C GLN A 20 -1.20 1.09 11.37
N ASP A 21 -1.66 0.06 12.07
CA ASP A 21 -2.95 -0.57 11.82
C ASP A 21 -4.10 0.45 11.80
N GLU A 22 -4.16 1.33 12.78
CA GLU A 22 -5.24 2.30 12.90
C GLU A 22 -5.35 3.23 11.69
N THR A 23 -4.23 3.82 11.26
CA THR A 23 -4.22 4.76 10.14
C THR A 23 -4.26 4.06 8.79
N LEU A 24 -3.63 2.90 8.68
CA LEU A 24 -3.71 2.08 7.48
C LEU A 24 -5.16 1.77 7.12
N ARG A 25 -5.95 1.37 8.11
CA ARG A 25 -7.36 1.05 7.90
C ARG A 25 -8.16 2.24 7.39
N GLU A 26 -7.79 3.45 7.80
CA GLU A 26 -8.49 4.66 7.36
C GLU A 26 -8.23 5.00 5.89
N TRP A 27 -6.96 5.03 5.46
CA TRP A 27 -6.68 5.41 4.07
C TRP A 27 -6.94 4.27 3.09
N ALA A 28 -6.66 3.03 3.50
CA ALA A 28 -6.86 1.87 2.62
C ALA A 28 -8.34 1.57 2.38
N ASP A 29 -9.22 1.96 3.30
CA ASP A 29 -10.68 1.81 3.16
C ASP A 29 -11.20 2.52 1.90
N ILE A 30 -10.52 3.58 1.47
CA ILE A 30 -10.89 4.33 0.27
C ILE A 30 -10.67 3.49 -0.99
N ILE A 31 -9.66 2.62 -0.97
CA ILE A 31 -9.35 1.73 -2.09
C ILE A 31 -10.27 0.51 -2.07
N ASP A 32 -10.36 -0.14 -0.90
CA ASP A 32 -11.18 -1.35 -0.75
C ASP A 32 -11.67 -1.41 0.70
N PRO A 33 -13.00 -1.28 0.91
CA PRO A 33 -13.55 -1.18 2.27
C PRO A 33 -13.13 -2.33 3.19
N GLY A 34 -12.70 -1.95 4.39
CA GLY A 34 -12.28 -2.92 5.40
C GLY A 34 -10.86 -3.43 5.26
N THR A 35 -10.07 -2.86 4.35
CA THR A 35 -8.69 -3.30 4.13
C THR A 35 -7.85 -3.13 5.38
N HIS A 36 -7.13 -4.20 5.73
CA HIS A 36 -6.19 -4.21 6.84
C HIS A 36 -5.01 -5.12 6.53
N LEU A 37 -3.93 -4.95 7.27
CA LEU A 37 -2.69 -5.70 7.09
C LEU A 37 -2.62 -6.83 8.11
N VAL A 38 -2.32 -8.05 7.65
CA VAL A 38 -2.07 -9.22 8.49
C VAL A 38 -0.63 -9.65 8.32
N GLY A 39 0.11 -9.74 9.42
CA GLY A 39 1.53 -10.09 9.42
C GLY A 39 2.41 -8.91 9.79
N GLU A 40 3.69 -9.17 9.94
CA GLU A 40 4.68 -8.16 10.31
C GLU A 40 5.43 -7.66 9.07
N LEU A 41 5.51 -6.34 8.90
CA LEU A 41 6.29 -5.72 7.82
C LEU A 41 7.77 -5.86 8.15
N LYS A 42 8.39 -6.87 7.57
CA LYS A 42 9.80 -7.17 7.71
C LYS A 42 10.29 -7.76 6.39
N GLU A 43 11.44 -7.30 5.93
CA GLU A 43 12.01 -7.79 4.67
C GLU A 43 12.14 -9.30 4.67
N GLY A 44 11.64 -9.92 3.62
CA GLY A 44 11.61 -11.38 3.50
C GLY A 44 10.32 -12.03 3.98
N ASN A 45 9.48 -11.32 4.73
CA ASN A 45 8.22 -11.87 5.21
C ASN A 45 7.13 -11.82 4.14
N LYS A 46 6.20 -12.76 4.22
CA LYS A 46 4.94 -12.69 3.50
C LYS A 46 3.90 -12.09 4.41
N VAL A 47 3.14 -11.13 3.88
CA VAL A 47 2.04 -10.48 4.59
C VAL A 47 0.80 -10.51 3.73
N GLN A 48 -0.35 -10.18 4.31
CA GLN A 48 -1.63 -10.17 3.59
C GLN A 48 -2.32 -8.82 3.77
N PHE A 49 -2.85 -8.31 2.68
CA PHE A 49 -3.80 -7.19 2.73
C PHE A 49 -5.16 -7.76 2.44
N LEU A 50 -6.06 -7.72 3.43
CA LEU A 50 -7.39 -8.30 3.34
C LEU A 50 -8.46 -7.22 3.45
N SER A 51 -9.51 -7.34 2.62
CA SER A 51 -10.68 -6.47 2.73
C SER A 51 -11.65 -7.01 3.78
N GLY A 52 -12.73 -6.28 4.03
CA GLY A 52 -13.72 -6.67 5.04
C GLY A 52 -14.41 -8.00 4.80
N ASN A 53 -14.41 -8.49 3.56
CA ASN A 53 -15.00 -9.79 3.22
C ASN A 53 -13.99 -10.94 3.17
N GLY A 54 -12.73 -10.67 3.58
CA GLY A 54 -11.67 -11.68 3.62
C GLY A 54 -10.93 -11.90 2.30
N TYR A 55 -11.26 -11.15 1.27
CA TYR A 55 -10.54 -11.19 -0.01
C TYR A 55 -9.38 -10.20 0.03
N GLY A 56 -8.34 -10.49 -0.71
CA GLY A 56 -7.20 -9.59 -0.78
C GLY A 56 -6.02 -10.20 -1.51
N VAL A 57 -4.82 -9.86 -1.07
CA VAL A 57 -3.58 -10.30 -1.70
C VAL A 57 -2.58 -10.76 -0.66
N THR A 58 -1.89 -11.87 -0.96
CA THR A 58 -0.69 -12.30 -0.22
C THR A 58 0.52 -11.79 -0.97
N THR A 59 1.40 -11.09 -0.28
CA THR A 59 2.52 -10.41 -0.91
C THR A 59 3.80 -10.60 -0.10
N LEU A 60 4.93 -10.61 -0.82
CA LEU A 60 6.25 -10.68 -0.21
C LEU A 60 6.77 -9.27 0.03
N VAL A 61 7.28 -9.01 1.23
CA VAL A 61 8.04 -7.79 1.52
C VAL A 61 9.42 -8.00 0.92
N GLU A 62 9.59 -7.61 -0.34
CA GLU A 62 10.82 -7.90 -1.08
C GLU A 62 11.96 -6.99 -0.64
N LYS A 63 11.66 -5.74 -0.32
CA LYS A 63 12.66 -4.78 0.15
C LYS A 63 12.03 -3.79 1.11
N LEU A 64 12.76 -3.48 2.18
CA LEU A 64 12.30 -2.55 3.20
C LEU A 64 13.45 -1.71 3.73
N THR A 65 13.36 -0.40 3.55
CA THR A 65 14.23 0.57 4.19
C THR A 65 13.33 1.47 5.04
N PRO A 66 13.34 1.31 6.38
CA PRO A 66 12.40 2.05 7.23
C PRO A 66 12.40 3.55 6.96
N ASN A 67 11.20 4.13 6.91
CA ASN A 67 10.95 5.55 6.66
C ASN A 67 11.32 6.05 5.26
N GLU A 68 11.74 5.17 4.35
CA GLU A 68 12.19 5.58 3.02
C GLU A 68 11.59 4.79 1.87
N PHE A 69 11.56 3.45 1.98
CA PHE A 69 11.16 2.61 0.86
C PHE A 69 10.59 1.28 1.28
N LEU A 70 9.53 0.85 0.58
CA LEU A 70 8.93 -0.46 0.77
C LEU A 70 8.50 -1.00 -0.59
N LEU A 71 8.96 -2.22 -0.91
CA LEU A 71 8.58 -2.89 -2.15
C LEU A 71 7.91 -4.22 -1.82
N PHE A 72 6.67 -4.35 -2.29
CA PHE A 72 5.92 -5.59 -2.24
C PHE A 72 5.97 -6.28 -3.60
N ARG A 73 6.10 -7.61 -3.57
CA ARG A 73 5.95 -8.42 -4.77
C ARG A 73 4.79 -9.39 -4.54
N HIS A 74 3.74 -9.23 -5.29
CA HIS A 74 2.51 -10.00 -5.11
C HIS A 74 2.72 -11.46 -5.48
N GLN A 75 2.23 -12.37 -4.63
CA GLN A 75 2.42 -13.81 -4.77
C GLN A 75 1.13 -14.52 -5.16
N ALA A 76 0.02 -14.14 -4.54
CA ALA A 76 -1.26 -14.83 -4.71
C ALA A 76 -2.41 -13.91 -4.31
N ASP A 77 -3.58 -14.17 -4.87
CA ASP A 77 -4.80 -13.57 -4.35
C ASP A 77 -5.26 -14.39 -3.15
N THR A 78 -5.86 -13.74 -2.18
CA THR A 78 -6.31 -14.37 -0.94
C THR A 78 -7.83 -14.30 -0.88
N GLN A 79 -8.45 -15.43 -0.51
CA GLN A 79 -9.89 -15.51 -0.24
C GLN A 79 -10.08 -16.00 1.19
N GLY A 80 -11.28 -15.88 1.73
CA GLY A 80 -11.55 -16.19 3.13
C GLY A 80 -11.09 -17.57 3.61
N ASN A 81 -10.89 -18.52 2.69
CA ASN A 81 -10.46 -19.88 2.99
C ASN A 81 -9.03 -20.20 2.52
N GLY A 82 -8.23 -19.18 2.20
CA GLY A 82 -6.84 -19.37 1.85
C GLY A 82 -6.39 -18.69 0.57
N GLU A 83 -5.13 -18.95 0.20
CA GLU A 83 -4.52 -18.34 -0.98
C GLU A 83 -5.07 -18.93 -2.28
N GLN A 84 -5.29 -18.05 -3.25
CA GLN A 84 -5.68 -18.42 -4.61
C GLN A 84 -4.59 -17.98 -5.58
N LYS A 85 -4.27 -18.83 -6.54
CA LYS A 85 -3.23 -18.54 -7.51
C LYS A 85 -3.66 -17.41 -8.45
N ARG A 86 -2.82 -16.39 -8.58
CA ARG A 86 -3.05 -15.30 -9.54
C ARG A 86 -2.83 -15.80 -10.96
N LYS A 87 -3.39 -15.05 -11.93
CA LYS A 87 -3.07 -15.28 -13.35
C LYS A 87 -1.55 -15.12 -13.49
N ALA A 88 -0.92 -15.97 -14.29
CA ALA A 88 0.53 -16.00 -14.43
C ALA A 88 1.15 -14.64 -14.76
N GLU A 89 0.49 -13.85 -15.57
CA GLU A 89 0.95 -12.51 -15.98
C GLU A 89 0.97 -11.47 -14.85
N TRP A 90 0.26 -11.74 -13.74
CA TRP A 90 0.18 -10.83 -12.59
C TRP A 90 0.91 -11.36 -11.36
N THR A 91 1.33 -12.61 -11.39
CA THR A 91 2.18 -13.17 -10.34
C THR A 91 3.55 -12.48 -10.43
N GLY A 92 4.00 -11.90 -9.30
CA GLY A 92 5.23 -11.12 -9.28
C GLY A 92 5.03 -9.65 -9.58
N GLY A 93 3.78 -9.19 -9.71
CA GLY A 93 3.48 -7.77 -9.83
C GLY A 93 3.99 -6.99 -8.62
N LYS A 94 4.42 -5.76 -8.83
CA LYS A 94 5.08 -4.94 -7.82
C LYS A 94 4.19 -3.82 -7.33
N GLU A 95 4.35 -3.49 -6.03
CA GLU A 95 3.76 -2.29 -5.43
C GLU A 95 4.81 -1.67 -4.53
N SER A 96 5.14 -0.40 -4.76
CA SER A 96 6.18 0.27 -3.97
C SER A 96 5.74 1.61 -3.43
N TYR A 97 6.32 1.98 -2.28
CA TYR A 97 6.11 3.27 -1.64
C TYR A 97 7.46 3.88 -1.34
N THR A 98 7.68 5.09 -1.82
CA THR A 98 8.94 5.80 -1.66
C THR A 98 8.69 7.13 -0.95
N LEU A 99 9.46 7.43 0.08
CA LEU A 99 9.40 8.69 0.82
C LEU A 99 10.70 9.45 0.62
N THR A 100 10.57 10.71 0.18
CA THR A 100 11.70 11.61 0.03
C THR A 100 11.39 12.89 0.81
N GLU A 101 12.22 13.22 1.79
CA GLU A 101 12.01 14.40 2.65
C GLU A 101 12.99 15.51 2.32
N GLY A 102 12.50 16.76 2.27
CA GLY A 102 13.30 17.95 2.14
C GLY A 102 12.54 19.15 2.71
N ASP A 103 13.21 19.94 3.56
CA ASP A 103 12.63 21.17 4.13
C ASP A 103 11.31 20.97 4.87
N GLY A 104 11.19 19.85 5.59
CA GLY A 104 9.96 19.54 6.36
C GLY A 104 8.79 19.03 5.54
N VAL A 105 9.01 18.77 4.25
CA VAL A 105 7.99 18.24 3.35
C VAL A 105 8.44 16.86 2.87
N THR A 106 7.56 15.88 2.98
CA THR A 106 7.82 14.53 2.48
C THR A 106 7.01 14.31 1.21
N THR A 107 7.69 13.87 0.15
CA THR A 107 7.01 13.41 -1.07
C THR A 107 6.79 11.91 -0.95
N LEU A 108 5.53 11.50 -0.99
CA LEU A 108 5.14 10.10 -1.00
C LEU A 108 4.82 9.71 -2.44
N THR A 109 5.51 8.71 -2.96
CA THR A 109 5.25 8.15 -4.28
C THR A 109 4.83 6.70 -4.16
N ALA A 110 3.65 6.38 -4.69
CA ALA A 110 3.15 5.02 -4.76
C ALA A 110 3.19 4.57 -6.22
N ALA A 111 3.80 3.43 -6.49
CA ALA A 111 3.91 2.88 -7.83
C ALA A 111 3.51 1.41 -7.79
N PHE A 112 2.70 0.96 -8.76
CA PHE A 112 2.22 -0.42 -8.75
C PHE A 112 1.77 -0.89 -10.12
N ASP A 113 1.82 -2.21 -10.29
CA ASP A 113 1.29 -2.87 -11.48
C ASP A 113 -0.17 -3.24 -11.23
N VAL A 114 -1.05 -2.94 -12.18
CA VAL A 114 -2.47 -3.30 -12.09
C VAL A 114 -2.94 -3.92 -13.40
N PRO A 115 -3.90 -4.86 -13.33
CA PRO A 115 -4.56 -5.38 -14.52
C PRO A 115 -5.26 -4.25 -15.26
N PRO A 116 -5.28 -4.27 -16.61
CA PRO A 116 -5.94 -3.22 -17.40
C PRO A 116 -7.39 -2.93 -16.99
N GLU A 117 -8.12 -3.94 -16.59
CA GLU A 117 -9.51 -3.81 -16.15
C GLU A 117 -9.68 -3.06 -14.84
N GLN A 118 -8.58 -2.87 -14.07
CA GLN A 118 -8.61 -2.16 -12.79
C GLN A 118 -7.97 -0.77 -12.86
N GLU A 119 -7.35 -0.41 -13.97
CA GLU A 119 -6.65 0.88 -14.11
C GLU A 119 -7.55 2.08 -13.82
N GLU A 120 -8.76 2.09 -14.37
CA GLU A 120 -9.69 3.20 -14.19
C GLU A 120 -10.11 3.36 -12.73
N TYR A 121 -10.36 2.26 -12.05
CA TYR A 121 -10.73 2.25 -10.63
C TYR A 121 -9.61 2.83 -9.77
N PHE A 122 -8.38 2.36 -9.98
CA PHE A 122 -7.23 2.85 -9.21
C PHE A 122 -6.91 4.31 -9.53
N ALA A 123 -7.04 4.72 -10.80
CA ALA A 123 -6.82 6.12 -11.18
C ALA A 123 -7.82 7.06 -10.51
N ALA A 124 -9.05 6.59 -10.27
CA ALA A 124 -10.08 7.38 -9.61
C ALA A 124 -9.91 7.42 -8.09
N ASN A 125 -9.43 6.35 -7.47
CA ASN A 125 -9.46 6.20 -6.01
C ASN A 125 -8.10 6.36 -5.31
N TYR A 126 -7.00 5.98 -5.94
CA TYR A 126 -5.68 6.07 -5.29
C TYR A 126 -5.29 7.50 -4.92
N PRO A 127 -5.53 8.52 -5.77
CA PRO A 127 -5.25 9.90 -5.37
C PRO A 127 -6.03 10.32 -4.12
N LYS A 128 -7.27 9.85 -3.96
CA LYS A 128 -8.08 10.13 -2.77
C LYS A 128 -7.49 9.47 -1.53
N ALA A 129 -6.99 8.24 -1.69
CA ALA A 129 -6.33 7.53 -0.59
C ALA A 129 -5.06 8.25 -0.14
N LEU A 130 -4.25 8.73 -1.09
CA LEU A 130 -3.03 9.49 -0.77
C LEU A 130 -3.36 10.83 -0.10
N GLU A 131 -4.44 11.50 -0.50
CA GLU A 131 -4.91 12.72 0.17
C GLU A 131 -5.30 12.41 1.62
N ARG A 132 -5.89 11.24 1.87
CA ARG A 132 -6.23 10.83 3.23
C ARG A 132 -4.98 10.59 4.08
N VAL A 133 -3.94 9.97 3.49
CA VAL A 133 -2.65 9.82 4.15
C VAL A 133 -2.10 11.19 4.54
N LYS A 134 -2.17 12.15 3.63
CA LYS A 134 -1.73 13.53 3.87
C LYS A 134 -2.49 14.15 5.04
N GLU A 135 -3.82 14.07 5.04
CA GLU A 135 -4.64 14.59 6.13
C GLU A 135 -4.27 13.99 7.48
N LEU A 136 -4.09 12.67 7.52
CA LEU A 136 -3.76 11.95 8.75
C LEU A 136 -2.36 12.29 9.26
N ALA A 137 -1.38 12.41 8.37
CA ALA A 137 0.00 12.71 8.75
C ALA A 137 0.19 14.17 9.19
N GLU A 138 -0.62 15.09 8.66
CA GLU A 138 -0.50 16.53 8.96
C GLU A 138 -1.29 16.96 10.20
N ARG A 139 -1.99 16.07 10.85
CA ARG A 139 -2.75 16.39 12.07
C ARG A 139 -1.88 16.90 13.20
#